data_c5eb7bf1142ebb0771076d789ac5c179
#
_entry.id   c5eb7bf1142ebb0771076d789ac5c179
#
_cell.length_a   1.000
_cell.length_b   1.000
_cell.length_c   1.000
_cell.angle_alpha   90.00
_cell.angle_beta   90.00
_cell.angle_gamma   90.00
#
_symmetry.space_group_name_H-M   'P 1'
#
loop_
_entity.id
_entity.type
_entity.pdbx_description
1 polymer ?
#
loop_
_entity_poly.entity_id
_entity_poly.type
_entity_poly.pdbx_seq_one_letter_code
_entity_poly.pdbx_strand_id
1 'polypeptide(L)'
;MCLALCFALMSCKKGTDSTTTEMPTTLKIEVSTTTNINNDALLKLVNDIRSAGCNCGTTKMPSVGALTWNVNLSSAALYQSKYTASIKSLVHTSANGETVGTRVSATGYNWTTVGENLASGQTTEVQVFNEWIASESHCKNIMTASFKEMGAARTDNYWAQVFASK
;
A
#
# COMPACT_ATOMS: atom_id res chain seq x y z
N MET A 1 -37.68 21.96 73.54
CA MET A 1 -37.46 20.94 72.51
C MET A 1 -37.35 21.61 71.15
N CYS A 2 -36.14 21.95 70.71
CA CYS A 2 -35.90 22.60 69.43
C CYS A 2 -35.54 21.58 68.38
N LEU A 3 -36.32 21.49 67.29
CA LEU A 3 -36.01 20.72 66.13
C LEU A 3 -35.27 21.62 65.19
N ALA A 4 -34.00 21.30 64.86
CA ALA A 4 -33.20 21.95 63.83
C ALA A 4 -33.44 21.28 62.50
N LEU A 5 -33.95 22.02 61.52
CA LEU A 5 -34.14 21.60 60.16
C LEU A 5 -32.85 21.88 59.36
N CYS A 6 -32.13 20.80 58.95
CA CYS A 6 -30.98 20.90 58.06
C CYS A 6 -31.43 21.00 56.60
N PHE A 7 -31.21 22.18 55.96
CA PHE A 7 -31.36 22.35 54.51
C PHE A 7 -30.08 21.85 53.82
N ALA A 8 -30.17 20.78 53.08
CA ALA A 8 -29.11 20.32 52.18
C ALA A 8 -29.20 21.10 50.87
N LEU A 9 -28.19 21.91 50.58
CA LEU A 9 -28.01 22.56 49.26
C LEU A 9 -27.45 21.57 48.27
N MET A 10 -28.28 21.12 47.34
CA MET A 10 -27.87 20.33 46.19
C MET A 10 -27.22 21.25 45.15
N SER A 11 -25.89 21.22 45.06
CA SER A 11 -25.12 21.88 44.01
C SER A 11 -25.18 21.07 42.72
N CYS A 12 -25.92 21.51 41.72
CA CYS A 12 -25.89 21.01 40.36
C CYS A 12 -24.56 21.40 39.71
N LYS A 13 -23.62 20.46 39.60
CA LYS A 13 -22.48 20.61 38.68
C LYS A 13 -22.98 20.46 37.25
N LYS A 14 -22.92 21.56 36.47
CA LYS A 14 -23.03 21.55 35.01
C LYS A 14 -21.84 20.76 34.44
N GLY A 15 -22.07 19.55 33.98
CA GLY A 15 -21.12 18.83 33.16
C GLY A 15 -21.05 19.49 31.77
N THR A 16 -19.94 20.15 31.47
CA THR A 16 -19.60 20.53 30.11
C THR A 16 -19.14 19.28 29.38
N ASP A 17 -20.06 18.66 28.66
CA ASP A 17 -19.76 17.63 27.71
C ASP A 17 -19.03 18.29 26.54
N SER A 18 -17.69 18.23 26.58
CA SER A 18 -16.84 18.67 25.49
C SER A 18 -16.73 17.50 24.50
N THR A 19 -17.71 17.39 23.59
CA THR A 19 -17.61 16.49 22.45
C THR A 19 -16.49 17.00 21.56
N THR A 20 -15.27 16.52 21.83
CA THR A 20 -14.13 16.69 20.92
C THR A 20 -14.44 15.85 19.69
N THR A 21 -14.91 16.51 18.63
CA THR A 21 -14.99 15.89 17.31
C THR A 21 -13.55 15.61 16.86
N GLU A 22 -13.08 14.38 17.05
CA GLU A 22 -11.81 13.94 16.49
C GLU A 22 -11.89 14.10 14.97
N MET A 23 -11.04 14.95 14.40
CA MET A 23 -10.84 15.04 12.96
C MET A 23 -10.37 13.66 12.46
N PRO A 24 -10.82 13.22 11.29
CA PRO A 24 -10.40 11.93 10.76
C PRO A 24 -8.88 11.88 10.69
N THR A 25 -8.29 10.94 11.42
CA THR A 25 -6.85 10.75 11.47
C THR A 25 -6.34 10.46 10.06
N THR A 26 -5.55 11.37 9.50
CA THR A 26 -4.91 11.18 8.20
C THR A 26 -4.06 9.91 8.23
N LEU A 27 -4.25 9.01 7.26
CA LEU A 27 -3.44 7.81 7.13
C LEU A 27 -1.95 8.18 7.11
N LYS A 28 -1.19 7.61 8.02
CA LYS A 28 0.27 7.69 8.04
C LYS A 28 0.85 6.28 8.01
N ILE A 29 1.73 5.99 7.07
CA ILE A 29 2.42 4.70 6.95
C ILE A 29 3.89 4.93 7.31
N GLU A 30 4.35 4.24 8.35
CA GLU A 30 5.75 4.28 8.75
C GLU A 30 6.62 3.57 7.70
N VAL A 31 7.71 4.23 7.33
CA VAL A 31 8.65 3.69 6.33
C VAL A 31 9.42 2.52 6.94
N SER A 32 9.38 1.38 6.27
CA SER A 32 10.01 0.13 6.72
C SER A 32 10.91 -0.46 5.62
N THR A 33 12.05 -0.97 6.01
CA THR A 33 12.94 -1.74 5.12
C THR A 33 12.57 -3.22 5.06
N THR A 34 11.68 -3.70 5.93
CA THR A 34 11.24 -5.10 5.94
C THR A 34 10.19 -5.32 4.86
N THR A 35 10.52 -6.13 3.86
CA THR A 35 9.63 -6.45 2.73
C THR A 35 9.22 -7.92 2.66
N ASN A 36 9.94 -8.80 3.39
CA ASN A 36 9.81 -10.26 3.39
C ASN A 36 10.07 -10.91 2.02
N ILE A 37 10.86 -10.25 1.17
CA ILE A 37 11.25 -10.70 -0.16
C ILE A 37 12.72 -10.35 -0.44
N ASN A 38 13.30 -10.96 -1.48
CA ASN A 38 14.57 -10.52 -2.02
C ASN A 38 14.34 -9.36 -3.01
N ASN A 39 14.52 -8.13 -2.52
CA ASN A 39 14.27 -6.90 -3.28
C ASN A 39 15.10 -6.83 -4.57
N ASP A 40 16.39 -7.17 -4.50
CA ASP A 40 17.31 -7.10 -5.64
C ASP A 40 16.94 -8.13 -6.71
N ALA A 41 16.58 -9.34 -6.30
CA ALA A 41 16.15 -10.39 -7.23
C ALA A 41 14.87 -9.99 -7.99
N LEU A 42 13.86 -9.46 -7.30
CA LEU A 42 12.62 -9.03 -7.93
C LEU A 42 12.86 -7.81 -8.84
N LEU A 43 13.62 -6.81 -8.37
CA LEU A 43 13.96 -5.63 -9.18
C LEU A 43 14.71 -6.02 -10.46
N LYS A 44 15.64 -6.98 -10.35
CA LYS A 44 16.38 -7.49 -11.51
C LYS A 44 15.45 -8.14 -12.54
N LEU A 45 14.55 -9.04 -12.12
CA LEU A 45 13.59 -9.69 -13.01
C LEU A 45 12.74 -8.65 -13.76
N VAL A 46 12.25 -7.65 -13.06
CA VAL A 46 11.47 -6.56 -13.64
C VAL A 46 12.30 -5.75 -14.64
N ASN A 47 13.53 -5.39 -14.30
CA ASN A 47 14.38 -4.58 -15.18
C ASN A 47 14.88 -5.36 -16.40
N ASP A 48 15.10 -6.66 -16.29
CA ASP A 48 15.47 -7.52 -17.43
C ASP A 48 14.34 -7.52 -18.49
N ILE A 49 13.07 -7.74 -18.09
CA ILE A 49 11.95 -7.71 -19.03
C ILE A 49 11.68 -6.32 -19.59
N ARG A 50 11.81 -5.26 -18.77
CA ARG A 50 11.67 -3.88 -19.21
C ARG A 50 12.69 -3.50 -20.27
N SER A 51 13.94 -3.95 -20.13
CA SER A 51 14.99 -3.69 -21.12
C SER A 51 14.82 -4.49 -22.41
N ALA A 52 14.28 -5.69 -22.33
CA ALA A 52 14.07 -6.55 -23.49
C ALA A 52 12.81 -6.18 -24.31
N GLY A 53 11.79 -5.65 -23.64
CA GLY A 53 10.42 -5.59 -24.18
C GLY A 53 9.77 -6.98 -24.16
N CYS A 54 8.46 -7.03 -24.26
CA CYS A 54 7.72 -8.30 -24.25
C CYS A 54 6.34 -8.16 -24.90
N ASN A 55 5.60 -9.27 -24.97
CA ASN A 55 4.17 -9.23 -25.26
C ASN A 55 3.38 -9.34 -23.95
N CYS A 56 2.53 -8.37 -23.66
CA CYS A 56 1.54 -8.41 -22.59
C CYS A 56 0.22 -8.88 -23.20
N GLY A 57 -0.09 -10.17 -23.05
CA GLY A 57 -1.17 -10.77 -23.83
C GLY A 57 -0.91 -10.60 -25.34
N THR A 58 -1.82 -9.96 -26.04
CA THR A 58 -1.70 -9.65 -27.47
C THR A 58 -1.01 -8.31 -27.75
N THR A 59 -0.73 -7.50 -26.72
CA THR A 59 -0.13 -6.17 -26.88
C THR A 59 1.39 -6.26 -26.83
N LYS A 60 2.05 -5.84 -27.93
CA LYS A 60 3.52 -5.72 -27.95
C LYS A 60 3.96 -4.49 -27.17
N MET A 61 4.76 -4.71 -26.13
CA MET A 61 5.36 -3.65 -25.30
C MET A 61 6.83 -3.47 -25.68
N PRO A 62 7.24 -2.27 -26.06
CA PRO A 62 8.64 -1.99 -26.40
C PRO A 62 9.52 -1.99 -25.16
N SER A 63 10.84 -2.02 -25.36
CA SER A 63 11.82 -1.76 -24.31
C SER A 63 11.57 -0.40 -23.65
N VAL A 64 11.68 -0.35 -22.33
CA VAL A 64 11.49 0.87 -21.52
C VAL A 64 12.59 0.99 -20.47
N GLY A 65 12.76 2.19 -19.90
CA GLY A 65 13.79 2.48 -18.91
C GLY A 65 13.67 1.63 -17.65
N ALA A 66 14.82 1.33 -17.03
CA ALA A 66 14.89 0.60 -15.78
C ALA A 66 14.21 1.38 -14.63
N LEU A 67 13.67 0.64 -13.67
CA LEU A 67 13.18 1.17 -12.39
C LEU A 67 14.27 1.13 -11.34
N THR A 68 14.18 2.02 -10.34
CA THR A 68 14.94 1.93 -9.11
C THR A 68 14.06 1.50 -7.95
N TRP A 69 14.67 0.87 -6.94
CA TRP A 69 13.94 0.49 -5.74
C TRP A 69 13.69 1.70 -4.85
N ASN A 70 12.48 1.81 -4.29
CA ASN A 70 12.11 2.88 -3.39
C ASN A 70 11.46 2.34 -2.12
N VAL A 71 12.02 2.70 -0.95
CA VAL A 71 11.57 2.22 0.36
C VAL A 71 10.18 2.72 0.75
N ASN A 72 9.77 3.91 0.30
CA ASN A 72 8.42 4.42 0.55
C ASN A 72 7.38 3.60 -0.22
N LEU A 73 7.67 3.25 -1.49
CA LEU A 73 6.80 2.40 -2.29
C LEU A 73 6.71 0.99 -1.71
N SER A 74 7.83 0.41 -1.23
CA SER A 74 7.79 -0.89 -0.58
C SER A 74 7.03 -0.86 0.75
N SER A 75 7.05 0.25 1.48
CA SER A 75 6.24 0.43 2.70
C SER A 75 4.74 0.50 2.40
N ALA A 76 4.35 1.19 1.34
CA ALA A 76 2.96 1.19 0.86
C ALA A 76 2.52 -0.21 0.40
N ALA A 77 3.42 -0.95 -0.27
CA ALA A 77 3.19 -2.33 -0.66
C ALA A 77 3.07 -3.27 0.56
N LEU A 78 3.92 -3.09 1.58
CA LEU A 78 3.83 -3.87 2.83
C LEU A 78 2.50 -3.65 3.55
N TYR A 79 2.05 -2.40 3.62
CA TYR A 79 0.73 -2.08 4.19
C TYR A 79 -0.38 -2.83 3.44
N GLN A 80 -0.38 -2.80 2.10
CA GLN A 80 -1.38 -3.48 1.29
C GLN A 80 -1.29 -5.00 1.41
N SER A 81 -0.09 -5.58 1.39
CA SER A 81 0.06 -7.03 1.52
C SER A 81 -0.44 -7.55 2.88
N LYS A 82 -0.22 -6.79 3.97
CA LYS A 82 -0.79 -7.09 5.29
C LYS A 82 -2.31 -7.02 5.29
N TYR A 83 -2.88 -6.01 4.65
CA TYR A 83 -4.34 -5.86 4.57
C TYR A 83 -4.97 -7.03 3.79
N THR A 84 -4.48 -7.31 2.57
CA THR A 84 -4.99 -8.41 1.73
C THR A 84 -4.83 -9.78 2.40
N ALA A 85 -3.73 -10.00 3.12
CA ALA A 85 -3.52 -11.22 3.93
C ALA A 85 -4.55 -11.33 5.07
N SER A 86 -4.83 -10.22 5.77
CA SER A 86 -5.78 -10.22 6.90
C SER A 86 -7.21 -10.55 6.48
N ILE A 87 -7.63 -10.07 5.31
CA ILE A 87 -8.98 -10.32 4.77
C ILE A 87 -9.04 -11.53 3.81
N LYS A 88 -7.89 -12.16 3.52
CA LYS A 88 -7.73 -13.31 2.60
C LYS A 88 -8.33 -13.05 1.21
N SER A 89 -8.16 -11.83 0.70
CA SER A 89 -8.72 -11.40 -0.59
C SER A 89 -7.81 -10.39 -1.28
N LEU A 90 -7.72 -10.47 -2.62
CA LEU A 90 -7.00 -9.49 -3.44
C LEU A 90 -7.94 -8.34 -3.79
N VAL A 91 -7.70 -7.18 -3.19
CA VAL A 91 -8.42 -5.93 -3.47
C VAL A 91 -7.42 -4.78 -3.53
N HIS A 92 -7.63 -3.83 -4.43
CA HIS A 92 -6.75 -2.67 -4.60
C HIS A 92 -7.00 -1.55 -3.59
N THR A 93 -8.12 -1.59 -2.87
CA THR A 93 -8.43 -0.66 -1.78
C THR A 93 -8.17 -1.32 -0.43
N SER A 94 -7.60 -0.58 0.50
CA SER A 94 -7.42 -1.01 1.89
C SER A 94 -8.63 -0.61 2.75
N ALA A 95 -8.50 -0.69 4.07
CA ALA A 95 -9.51 -0.19 5.00
C ALA A 95 -9.89 1.27 4.68
N ASN A 96 -11.17 1.61 4.90
CA ASN A 96 -11.70 2.97 4.68
C ASN A 96 -11.58 3.49 3.22
N GLY A 97 -11.43 2.59 2.23
CA GLY A 97 -11.38 2.96 0.81
C GLY A 97 -10.02 3.54 0.36
N GLU A 98 -8.95 3.32 1.11
CA GLU A 98 -7.61 3.79 0.79
C GLU A 98 -7.09 3.18 -0.51
N THR A 99 -6.82 4.01 -1.50
CA THR A 99 -6.25 3.62 -2.79
C THR A 99 -4.72 3.46 -2.71
N VAL A 100 -4.11 2.90 -3.75
CA VAL A 100 -2.63 2.86 -3.85
C VAL A 100 -2.03 4.27 -3.75
N GLY A 101 -2.64 5.28 -4.39
CA GLY A 101 -2.20 6.68 -4.31
C GLY A 101 -2.24 7.21 -2.88
N THR A 102 -3.33 6.95 -2.13
CA THR A 102 -3.46 7.33 -0.73
C THR A 102 -2.35 6.71 0.13
N ARG A 103 -2.08 5.40 -0.05
CA ARG A 103 -1.04 4.69 0.69
C ARG A 103 0.36 5.22 0.37
N VAL A 104 0.65 5.49 -0.91
CA VAL A 104 1.94 6.05 -1.33
C VAL A 104 2.14 7.44 -0.74
N SER A 105 1.13 8.31 -0.80
CA SER A 105 1.19 9.65 -0.15
C SER A 105 1.39 9.56 1.36
N ALA A 106 0.78 8.57 2.01
CA ALA A 106 0.90 8.35 3.47
C ALA A 106 2.31 7.97 3.92
N THR A 107 3.18 7.49 3.00
CA THR A 107 4.62 7.26 3.27
C THR A 107 5.49 8.50 3.07
N GLY A 108 4.90 9.62 2.67
CA GLY A 108 5.64 10.86 2.35
C GLY A 108 6.19 10.90 0.91
N TYR A 109 5.80 9.98 0.05
CA TYR A 109 6.19 10.00 -1.37
C TYR A 109 5.24 10.87 -2.19
N ASN A 110 5.76 11.92 -2.81
CA ASN A 110 5.01 12.78 -3.73
C ASN A 110 5.09 12.18 -5.15
N TRP A 111 3.95 11.71 -5.65
CA TRP A 111 3.86 11.03 -6.93
C TRP A 111 3.08 11.85 -7.97
N THR A 112 3.40 11.63 -9.25
CA THR A 112 2.65 12.12 -10.42
C THR A 112 1.89 10.97 -11.09
N THR A 113 2.49 9.79 -11.13
CA THR A 113 1.85 8.55 -11.59
C THR A 113 2.08 7.44 -10.60
N VAL A 114 1.09 6.56 -10.43
CA VAL A 114 1.16 5.42 -9.51
C VAL A 114 0.40 4.24 -10.10
N GLY A 115 0.88 3.02 -9.83
CA GLY A 115 0.23 1.77 -10.22
C GLY A 115 0.52 0.67 -9.22
N GLU A 116 -0.29 -0.40 -9.27
CA GLU A 116 -0.18 -1.52 -8.34
C GLU A 116 -0.46 -2.84 -9.04
N ASN A 117 0.34 -3.86 -8.72
CA ASN A 117 0.07 -5.26 -9.01
C ASN A 117 -0.11 -6.02 -7.69
N LEU A 118 -1.09 -6.89 -7.64
CA LEU A 118 -1.34 -7.79 -6.51
C LEU A 118 -1.26 -9.24 -6.99
N ALA A 119 -0.88 -10.15 -6.08
CA ALA A 119 -0.93 -11.58 -6.31
C ALA A 119 -1.07 -12.35 -4.99
N SER A 120 -1.50 -13.61 -5.06
CA SER A 120 -1.56 -14.49 -3.89
C SER A 120 -1.28 -15.95 -4.28
N GLY A 121 -0.62 -16.67 -3.35
CA GLY A 121 -0.31 -18.09 -3.52
C GLY A 121 1.17 -18.36 -3.85
N GLN A 122 1.88 -17.40 -4.40
CA GLN A 122 3.29 -17.56 -4.77
C GLN A 122 4.19 -17.47 -3.54
N THR A 123 5.28 -18.25 -3.54
CA THR A 123 6.23 -18.32 -2.42
C THR A 123 7.61 -17.76 -2.74
N THR A 124 7.88 -17.45 -4.03
CA THR A 124 9.16 -16.89 -4.49
C THR A 124 8.96 -15.72 -5.45
N GLU A 125 9.98 -14.87 -5.59
CA GLU A 125 10.00 -13.72 -6.50
C GLU A 125 9.82 -14.14 -7.97
N VAL A 126 10.41 -15.25 -8.36
CA VAL A 126 10.29 -15.81 -9.73
C VAL A 126 8.85 -16.24 -10.01
N GLN A 127 8.20 -16.90 -9.06
CA GLN A 127 6.81 -17.32 -9.23
C GLN A 127 5.87 -16.14 -9.37
N VAL A 128 5.96 -15.13 -8.49
CA VAL A 128 5.08 -13.97 -8.54
C VAL A 128 5.35 -13.11 -9.76
N PHE A 129 6.62 -12.95 -10.17
CA PHE A 129 6.99 -12.26 -11.39
C PHE A 129 6.36 -12.92 -12.63
N ASN A 130 6.49 -14.25 -12.75
CA ASN A 130 5.91 -15.00 -13.87
C ASN A 130 4.38 -14.88 -13.90
N GLU A 131 3.72 -14.91 -12.76
CA GLU A 131 2.27 -14.68 -12.64
C GLU A 131 1.87 -13.29 -13.15
N TRP A 132 2.59 -12.25 -12.73
CA TRP A 132 2.32 -10.90 -13.20
C TRP A 132 2.58 -10.73 -14.70
N ILE A 133 3.63 -11.35 -15.25
CA ILE A 133 3.92 -11.28 -16.70
C ILE A 133 2.88 -12.05 -17.51
N ALA A 134 2.35 -13.17 -17.00
CA ALA A 134 1.30 -13.92 -17.66
C ALA A 134 -0.05 -13.18 -17.72
N SER A 135 -0.28 -12.25 -16.80
CA SER A 135 -1.48 -11.39 -16.77
C SER A 135 -1.27 -10.13 -17.64
N GLU A 136 -2.12 -9.91 -18.63
CA GLU A 136 -1.99 -8.76 -19.55
C GLU A 136 -1.97 -7.41 -18.80
N SER A 137 -2.84 -7.23 -17.82
CA SER A 137 -2.93 -5.99 -17.05
C SER A 137 -1.71 -5.75 -16.16
N HIS A 138 -1.26 -6.79 -15.44
CA HIS A 138 -0.09 -6.68 -14.57
C HIS A 138 1.20 -6.49 -15.39
N CYS A 139 1.34 -7.19 -16.50
CA CYS A 139 2.44 -7.04 -17.45
C CYS A 139 2.49 -5.59 -17.99
N LYS A 140 1.36 -5.01 -18.40
CA LYS A 140 1.29 -3.60 -18.85
C LYS A 140 1.74 -2.63 -17.76
N ASN A 141 1.38 -2.86 -16.50
CA ASN A 141 1.89 -2.06 -15.38
C ASN A 141 3.43 -2.16 -15.30
N ILE A 142 3.99 -3.38 -15.32
CA ILE A 142 5.45 -3.59 -15.30
C ILE A 142 6.12 -2.84 -16.48
N MET A 143 5.50 -2.83 -17.65
CA MET A 143 6.05 -2.24 -18.88
C MET A 143 5.68 -0.77 -19.10
N THR A 144 4.99 -0.12 -18.16
CA THR A 144 4.64 1.30 -18.26
C THR A 144 5.88 2.19 -18.23
N ALA A 145 6.10 2.98 -19.30
CA ALA A 145 7.30 3.80 -19.48
C ALA A 145 7.40 4.99 -18.52
N SER A 146 6.25 5.51 -18.05
CA SER A 146 6.20 6.65 -17.12
C SER A 146 6.71 6.29 -15.73
N PHE A 147 6.62 5.05 -15.29
CA PHE A 147 7.15 4.65 -13.98
C PHE A 147 8.67 4.70 -13.96
N LYS A 148 9.23 5.19 -12.84
CA LYS A 148 10.67 5.35 -12.62
C LYS A 148 11.15 4.58 -11.40
N GLU A 149 10.28 4.34 -10.45
CA GLU A 149 10.58 3.67 -9.19
C GLU A 149 9.56 2.57 -8.91
N MET A 150 9.99 1.55 -8.17
CA MET A 150 9.12 0.50 -7.67
C MET A 150 9.46 0.12 -6.24
N GLY A 151 8.51 -0.47 -5.56
CA GLY A 151 8.69 -1.19 -4.31
C GLY A 151 7.72 -2.36 -4.27
N ALA A 152 8.06 -3.41 -3.53
CA ALA A 152 7.18 -4.56 -3.35
C ALA A 152 7.34 -5.13 -1.95
N ALA A 153 6.35 -5.88 -1.49
CA ALA A 153 6.40 -6.60 -0.24
C ALA A 153 5.46 -7.80 -0.24
N ARG A 154 5.71 -8.72 0.69
CA ARG A 154 4.90 -9.91 0.91
C ARG A 154 4.51 -10.06 2.37
N THR A 155 3.27 -10.50 2.60
CA THR A 155 2.79 -10.98 3.91
C THR A 155 2.14 -12.34 3.67
N ASP A 156 2.64 -13.37 4.33
CA ASP A 156 2.31 -14.76 4.04
C ASP A 156 2.51 -15.05 2.53
N ASN A 157 1.44 -15.40 1.81
CA ASN A 157 1.46 -15.61 0.36
C ASN A 157 0.79 -14.47 -0.42
N TYR A 158 0.58 -13.30 0.19
CA TYR A 158 -0.02 -12.12 -0.45
C TYR A 158 1.06 -11.12 -0.81
N TRP A 159 1.11 -10.75 -2.08
CA TRP A 159 2.12 -9.88 -2.67
C TRP A 159 1.50 -8.58 -3.13
N ALA A 160 2.20 -7.49 -2.90
CA ALA A 160 1.90 -6.21 -3.50
C ALA A 160 3.17 -5.63 -4.14
N GLN A 161 3.03 -5.08 -5.34
CA GLN A 161 4.07 -4.36 -6.08
C GLN A 161 3.51 -2.99 -6.44
N VAL A 162 4.22 -1.93 -6.06
CA VAL A 162 3.82 -0.53 -6.29
C VAL A 162 4.84 0.12 -7.19
N PHE A 163 4.35 0.86 -8.19
CA PHE A 163 5.13 1.64 -9.14
C PHE A 163 4.78 3.11 -9.00
N ALA A 164 5.76 4.00 -9.20
CA ALA A 164 5.49 5.43 -9.24
C ALA A 164 6.54 6.22 -10.04
N SER A 165 6.21 7.47 -10.31
CA SER A 165 7.16 8.54 -10.66
C SER A 165 6.82 9.82 -9.90
N LYS A 166 7.81 10.72 -9.73
CA LYS A 166 7.65 12.08 -9.21
C LYS A 166 7.41 13.06 -10.33
#